data_ff9dd94abe8382d760a8cce95b02ef95
#
_entry.id   ff9dd94abe8382d760a8cce95b02ef95
#
_cell.length_a   1.000
_cell.length_b   1.000
_cell.length_c   1.000
_cell.angle_alpha   90.00
_cell.angle_beta   90.00
_cell.angle_gamma   90.00
#
_symmetry.space_group_name_H-M   'P 1'
#
loop_
_entity.id
_entity.type
_entity.pdbx_description
1 polymer ?
#
loop_
_entity_poly.entity_id
_entity_poly.type
_entity_poly.pdbx_seq_one_letter_code
_entity_poly.pdbx_strand_id
1 'polypeptide(L)'
;MKPDDIQFTHIESGPVLDEIRALFLEYARGLHFNLCFQNFDSELAGLPGAYGLPRGRLILGQVDGRTAGCIALKPLEPGVCEMKRLFVRPEFRGKHIGLKLARHIVDEARLIGYSAMRLDTIRGTMDNAIGLYSSLGFREIPAYYANPVPNAYYMQLDL
;
A
#
# COMPACT_ATOMS: atom_id res chain seq x y z
N MET A 1 3.99 -24.78 -8.81
CA MET A 1 3.62 -23.62 -7.95
C MET A 1 2.44 -24.03 -7.06
N LYS A 2 2.55 -23.74 -5.77
CA LYS A 2 1.43 -24.02 -4.85
C LYS A 2 0.30 -23.03 -5.13
N PRO A 3 -0.97 -23.45 -4.95
CA PRO A 3 -2.12 -22.56 -5.22
C PRO A 3 -2.12 -21.26 -4.43
N ASP A 4 -1.39 -21.21 -3.32
CA ASP A 4 -1.32 -20.03 -2.46
C ASP A 4 -0.08 -19.16 -2.68
N ASP A 5 0.76 -19.50 -3.68
CA ASP A 5 1.95 -18.70 -3.98
C ASP A 5 1.53 -17.40 -4.68
N ILE A 6 1.90 -16.28 -4.07
CA ILE A 6 1.67 -14.96 -4.64
C ILE A 6 2.93 -14.49 -5.36
N GLN A 7 2.75 -13.95 -6.56
CA GLN A 7 3.81 -13.30 -7.33
C GLN A 7 3.69 -11.79 -7.17
N PHE A 8 4.83 -11.15 -6.93
CA PHE A 8 4.92 -9.70 -6.80
C PHE A 8 5.67 -9.13 -7.99
N THR A 9 5.11 -8.11 -8.62
CA THR A 9 5.73 -7.46 -9.77
C THR A 9 5.65 -5.96 -9.60
N HIS A 10 6.80 -5.27 -9.71
CA HIS A 10 6.81 -3.81 -9.80
C HIS A 10 6.34 -3.39 -11.18
N ILE A 11 5.38 -2.48 -11.24
CA ILE A 11 4.80 -1.99 -12.48
C ILE A 11 5.25 -0.55 -12.73
N GLU A 12 5.98 -0.31 -13.81
CA GLU A 12 6.52 1.00 -14.15
C GLU A 12 5.78 1.63 -15.32
N SER A 13 5.35 0.83 -16.29
CA SER A 13 4.73 1.33 -17.50
C SER A 13 3.90 0.24 -18.17
N GLY A 14 3.22 0.60 -19.26
CA GLY A 14 2.51 -0.34 -20.11
C GLY A 14 1.06 -0.60 -19.68
N PRO A 15 0.38 -1.55 -20.37
CA PRO A 15 -1.06 -1.82 -20.15
C PRO A 15 -1.39 -2.30 -18.72
N VAL A 16 -0.43 -2.91 -18.03
CA VAL A 16 -0.64 -3.41 -16.66
C VAL A 16 -0.90 -2.28 -15.67
N LEU A 17 -0.50 -1.04 -16.00
CA LEU A 17 -0.88 0.13 -15.20
C LEU A 17 -2.41 0.29 -15.11
N ASP A 18 -3.17 -0.15 -16.10
CA ASP A 18 -4.62 -0.12 -16.04
C ASP A 18 -5.18 -1.11 -15.01
N GLU A 19 -4.51 -2.25 -14.81
CA GLU A 19 -4.83 -3.18 -13.71
C GLU A 19 -4.64 -2.50 -12.35
N ILE A 20 -3.54 -1.78 -12.18
CA ILE A 20 -3.26 -1.02 -10.95
C ILE A 20 -4.33 0.06 -10.76
N ARG A 21 -4.69 0.80 -11.81
CA ARG A 21 -5.74 1.82 -11.72
C ARG A 21 -7.06 1.21 -11.28
N ALA A 22 -7.41 0.04 -11.83
CA ALA A 22 -8.62 -0.68 -11.42
C ALA A 22 -8.58 -1.03 -9.94
N LEU A 23 -7.46 -1.55 -9.45
CA LEU A 23 -7.30 -1.88 -8.02
C LEU A 23 -7.41 -0.65 -7.14
N PHE A 24 -6.81 0.48 -7.53
CA PHE A 24 -6.89 1.73 -6.77
C PHE A 24 -8.32 2.25 -6.71
N LEU A 25 -9.07 2.13 -7.81
CA LEU A 25 -10.48 2.51 -7.85
C LEU A 25 -11.34 1.59 -6.97
N GLU A 26 -11.09 0.28 -6.98
CA GLU A 26 -11.76 -0.68 -6.10
C GLU A 26 -11.46 -0.35 -4.64
N TYR A 27 -10.20 -0.04 -4.32
CA TYR A 27 -9.79 0.42 -2.99
C TYR A 27 -10.61 1.65 -2.55
N ALA A 28 -10.65 2.66 -3.41
CA ALA A 28 -11.34 3.92 -3.11
C ALA A 28 -12.86 3.72 -2.91
N ARG A 29 -13.47 2.84 -3.71
CA ARG A 29 -14.91 2.53 -3.59
C ARG A 29 -15.24 1.80 -2.29
N GLY A 30 -14.31 1.05 -1.74
CA GLY A 30 -14.48 0.35 -0.47
C GLY A 30 -14.35 1.25 0.75
N LEU A 31 -13.87 2.48 0.58
CA LEU A 31 -13.74 3.44 1.66
C LEU A 31 -15.08 4.17 1.88
N HIS A 32 -15.32 4.58 3.14
CA HIS A 32 -16.50 5.37 3.51
C HIS A 32 -16.21 6.88 3.48
N PHE A 33 -15.14 7.30 2.80
CA PHE A 33 -14.72 8.70 2.68
C PHE A 33 -14.01 8.92 1.35
N ASN A 34 -13.88 10.18 0.96
CA ASN A 34 -13.27 10.58 -0.30
C ASN A 34 -11.77 10.78 -0.14
N LEU A 35 -10.97 10.33 -1.11
CA LEU A 35 -9.51 10.49 -1.10
C LEU A 35 -9.04 11.79 -1.79
N CYS A 36 -9.93 12.71 -2.11
CA CYS A 36 -9.55 13.95 -2.81
C CYS A 36 -8.50 14.78 -2.05
N PHE A 37 -8.49 14.71 -0.70
CA PHE A 37 -7.46 15.37 0.11
C PHE A 37 -6.05 14.82 -0.11
N GLN A 38 -5.92 13.66 -0.74
CA GLN A 38 -4.64 13.04 -1.11
C GLN A 38 -4.33 13.22 -2.60
N ASN A 39 -5.09 14.05 -3.32
CA ASN A 39 -4.94 14.25 -4.77
C ASN A 39 -5.05 12.94 -5.56
N PHE A 40 -6.03 12.11 -5.19
CA PHE A 40 -6.18 10.75 -5.72
C PHE A 40 -6.35 10.72 -7.24
N ASP A 41 -7.14 11.65 -7.81
CA ASP A 41 -7.36 11.69 -9.26
C ASP A 41 -6.07 11.98 -10.03
N SER A 42 -5.23 12.89 -9.51
CA SER A 42 -3.93 13.18 -10.09
C SER A 42 -2.98 11.99 -9.97
N GLU A 43 -3.04 11.27 -8.84
CA GLU A 43 -2.25 10.06 -8.62
C GLU A 43 -2.60 9.00 -9.67
N LEU A 44 -3.89 8.72 -9.90
CA LEU A 44 -4.35 7.76 -10.90
C LEU A 44 -3.88 8.12 -12.31
N ALA A 45 -4.02 9.40 -12.68
CA ALA A 45 -3.65 9.88 -14.01
C ALA A 45 -2.15 9.78 -14.24
N GLY A 46 -1.33 10.00 -13.21
CA GLY A 46 0.12 10.12 -13.30
C GLY A 46 0.90 8.85 -12.94
N LEU A 47 0.24 7.71 -12.72
CA LEU A 47 0.96 6.48 -12.34
C LEU A 47 2.08 6.15 -13.32
N PRO A 48 3.27 5.67 -12.84
CA PRO A 48 3.57 5.34 -11.46
C PRO A 48 3.89 6.55 -10.56
N GLY A 49 4.19 7.72 -11.14
CA GLY A 49 4.50 8.94 -10.40
C GLY A 49 5.55 8.72 -9.30
N ALA A 50 5.23 9.11 -8.08
CA ALA A 50 6.13 8.95 -6.93
C ALA A 50 6.35 7.49 -6.51
N TYR A 51 5.54 6.56 -7.01
CA TYR A 51 5.73 5.13 -6.79
C TYR A 51 6.73 4.49 -7.76
N GLY A 52 7.26 5.27 -8.71
CA GLY A 52 8.22 4.78 -9.70
C GLY A 52 9.62 4.58 -9.15
N LEU A 53 10.41 3.80 -9.91
CA LEU A 53 11.82 3.58 -9.61
C LEU A 53 12.60 4.89 -9.67
N PRO A 54 13.73 5.03 -8.95
CA PRO A 54 14.36 4.00 -8.10
C PRO A 54 13.87 4.01 -6.66
N ARG A 55 13.17 5.02 -6.21
CA ARG A 55 12.87 5.24 -4.79
C ARG A 55 11.46 4.82 -4.38
N GLY A 56 10.59 4.61 -5.34
CA GLY A 56 9.23 4.12 -5.12
C GLY A 56 9.05 2.69 -5.59
N ARG A 57 7.90 2.11 -5.23
CA ARG A 57 7.46 0.79 -5.73
C ARG A 57 5.96 0.81 -5.92
N LEU A 58 5.53 0.18 -7.00
CA LEU A 58 4.11 0.00 -7.33
C LEU A 58 3.94 -1.49 -7.62
N ILE A 59 3.45 -2.24 -6.64
CA ILE A 59 3.49 -3.70 -6.66
C ILE A 59 2.12 -4.27 -6.99
N LEU A 60 2.08 -5.11 -8.02
CA LEU A 60 0.94 -5.96 -8.35
C LEU A 60 1.15 -7.33 -7.72
N GLY A 61 0.16 -7.82 -6.99
CA GLY A 61 0.15 -9.17 -6.45
C GLY A 61 -0.78 -10.07 -7.25
N GLN A 62 -0.28 -11.22 -7.69
CA GLN A 62 -1.04 -12.20 -8.47
C GLN A 62 -0.95 -13.58 -7.84
N VAL A 63 -2.05 -14.31 -7.90
CA VAL A 63 -2.14 -15.73 -7.48
C VAL A 63 -2.65 -16.52 -8.68
N ASP A 64 -1.88 -17.51 -9.11
CA ASP A 64 -2.18 -18.33 -10.29
C ASP A 64 -2.49 -17.48 -11.55
N GLY A 65 -1.73 -16.41 -11.74
CA GLY A 65 -1.90 -15.48 -12.87
C GLY A 65 -3.09 -14.53 -12.74
N ARG A 66 -3.84 -14.59 -11.64
CA ARG A 66 -5.00 -13.73 -11.40
C ARG A 66 -4.61 -12.57 -10.49
N THR A 67 -5.05 -11.38 -10.84
CA THR A 67 -4.82 -10.19 -10.03
C THR A 67 -5.53 -10.30 -8.69
N ALA A 68 -4.76 -10.30 -7.60
CA ALA A 68 -5.27 -10.46 -6.24
C ALA A 68 -5.27 -9.16 -5.45
N GLY A 69 -4.29 -8.29 -5.67
CA GLY A 69 -4.18 -7.05 -4.92
C GLY A 69 -2.97 -6.23 -5.29
N CYS A 70 -2.74 -5.18 -4.52
CA CYS A 70 -1.64 -4.24 -4.74
C CYS A 70 -1.15 -3.61 -3.45
N ILE A 71 0.02 -3.01 -3.53
CA ILE A 71 0.58 -2.14 -2.49
C ILE A 71 1.59 -1.20 -3.15
N ALA A 72 1.82 -0.05 -2.55
CA ALA A 72 2.78 0.92 -3.08
C ALA A 72 3.59 1.55 -1.95
N LEU A 73 4.76 2.09 -2.31
CA LEU A 73 5.51 2.97 -1.43
C LEU A 73 6.06 4.14 -2.22
N LYS A 74 6.20 5.27 -1.55
CA LYS A 74 6.78 6.48 -2.11
C LYS A 74 7.71 7.16 -1.10
N PRO A 75 8.64 8.00 -1.56
CA PRO A 75 9.42 8.82 -0.64
C PRO A 75 8.50 9.78 0.12
N LEU A 76 8.77 9.98 1.41
CA LEU A 76 8.04 10.94 2.24
C LEU A 76 8.95 12.09 2.65
N GLU A 77 10.13 11.77 3.19
CA GLU A 77 11.19 12.72 3.55
C GLU A 77 12.53 11.96 3.50
N PRO A 78 13.69 12.63 3.61
CA PRO A 78 14.97 11.94 3.54
C PRO A 78 15.04 10.75 4.49
N GLY A 79 15.30 9.55 3.95
CA GLY A 79 15.40 8.30 4.70
C GLY A 79 14.07 7.69 5.13
N VAL A 80 12.93 8.32 4.85
CA VAL A 80 11.60 7.84 5.26
C VAL A 80 10.71 7.66 4.04
N CYS A 81 10.06 6.51 3.94
CA CYS A 81 9.07 6.24 2.91
C CYS A 81 7.67 6.09 3.52
N GLU A 82 6.67 6.11 2.66
CA GLU A 82 5.27 5.93 3.06
C GLU A 82 4.66 4.76 2.30
N MET A 83 4.08 3.82 3.05
CA MET A 83 3.28 2.74 2.49
C MET A 83 1.89 3.27 2.13
N LYS A 84 1.40 2.94 0.94
CA LYS A 84 0.11 3.41 0.42
C LYS A 84 -0.62 2.28 -0.31
N ARG A 85 -1.94 2.37 -0.31
CA ARG A 85 -2.80 1.61 -1.25
C ARG A 85 -2.71 0.10 -1.10
N LEU A 86 -2.56 -0.41 0.12
CA LEU A 86 -2.70 -1.86 0.37
C LEU A 86 -4.15 -2.25 0.12
N PHE A 87 -4.36 -3.12 -0.86
CA PHE A 87 -5.68 -3.62 -1.20
C PHE A 87 -5.62 -5.08 -1.66
N VAL A 88 -6.56 -5.87 -1.19
CA VAL A 88 -6.75 -7.26 -1.61
C VAL A 88 -8.19 -7.42 -2.08
N ARG A 89 -8.38 -7.95 -3.27
CA ARG A 89 -9.73 -8.19 -3.82
C ARG A 89 -10.50 -9.15 -2.91
N PRO A 90 -11.83 -8.97 -2.75
CA PRO A 90 -12.62 -9.76 -1.80
C PRO A 90 -12.49 -11.27 -1.96
N GLU A 91 -12.41 -11.79 -3.19
CA GLU A 91 -12.28 -13.22 -3.46
C GLU A 91 -10.95 -13.83 -3.01
N PHE A 92 -9.95 -13.00 -2.72
CA PHE A 92 -8.63 -13.43 -2.25
C PHE A 92 -8.42 -13.17 -0.75
N ARG A 93 -9.39 -12.61 -0.06
CA ARG A 93 -9.28 -12.32 1.39
C ARG A 93 -9.31 -13.61 2.20
N GLY A 94 -8.72 -13.55 3.41
CA GLY A 94 -8.63 -14.71 4.30
C GLY A 94 -7.49 -15.66 4.00
N LYS A 95 -6.58 -15.30 3.08
CA LYS A 95 -5.43 -16.12 2.68
C LYS A 95 -4.10 -15.48 3.02
N HIS A 96 -4.09 -14.50 3.90
CA HIS A 96 -2.90 -13.74 4.34
C HIS A 96 -2.17 -12.98 3.20
N ILE A 97 -2.87 -12.68 2.10
CA ILE A 97 -2.26 -11.98 0.96
C ILE A 97 -1.88 -10.55 1.34
N GLY A 98 -2.73 -9.86 2.12
CA GLY A 98 -2.41 -8.53 2.63
C GLY A 98 -1.13 -8.50 3.45
N LEU A 99 -0.94 -9.49 4.33
CA LEU A 99 0.28 -9.63 5.12
C LEU A 99 1.49 -9.87 4.23
N LYS A 100 1.38 -10.72 3.21
CA LYS A 100 2.46 -11.02 2.27
C LYS A 100 2.84 -9.79 1.45
N LEU A 101 1.85 -9.02 0.98
CA LEU A 101 2.08 -7.74 0.28
C LEU A 101 2.82 -6.75 1.18
N ALA A 102 2.37 -6.60 2.43
CA ALA A 102 2.99 -5.67 3.37
C ALA A 102 4.43 -6.09 3.70
N ARG A 103 4.68 -7.38 3.91
CA ARG A 103 6.05 -7.87 4.11
C ARG A 103 6.93 -7.59 2.89
N HIS A 104 6.41 -7.81 1.71
CA HIS A 104 7.15 -7.56 0.48
C HIS A 104 7.55 -6.09 0.36
N ILE A 105 6.62 -5.17 0.62
CA ILE A 105 6.93 -3.73 0.50
C ILE A 105 7.93 -3.28 1.57
N VAL A 106 7.89 -3.85 2.76
CA VAL A 106 8.88 -3.60 3.82
C VAL A 106 10.26 -4.06 3.37
N ASP A 107 10.37 -5.26 2.78
CA ASP A 107 11.63 -5.77 2.27
C ASP A 107 12.18 -4.90 1.13
N GLU A 108 11.31 -4.44 0.24
CA GLU A 108 11.70 -3.51 -0.83
C GLU A 108 12.23 -2.19 -0.27
N ALA A 109 11.58 -1.65 0.76
CA ALA A 109 12.02 -0.42 1.42
C ALA A 109 13.43 -0.58 2.02
N ARG A 110 13.70 -1.72 2.64
CA ARG A 110 15.03 -2.03 3.17
C ARG A 110 16.09 -2.10 2.07
N LEU A 111 15.75 -2.74 0.94
CA LEU A 111 16.66 -2.84 -0.21
C LEU A 111 16.97 -1.48 -0.82
N ILE A 112 15.99 -0.58 -0.86
CA ILE A 112 16.21 0.79 -1.35
C ILE A 112 17.13 1.57 -0.41
N GLY A 113 17.10 1.26 0.89
CA GLY A 113 17.93 1.91 1.90
C GLY A 113 17.19 2.89 2.79
N TYR A 114 15.86 2.84 2.84
CA TYR A 114 15.09 3.64 3.79
C TYR A 114 15.35 3.18 5.23
N SER A 115 15.33 4.13 6.16
CA SER A 115 15.52 3.85 7.59
C SER A 115 14.21 3.69 8.33
N ALA A 116 13.10 4.22 7.79
CA ALA A 116 11.79 4.12 8.39
C ALA A 116 10.69 4.13 7.33
N MET A 117 9.56 3.48 7.65
CA MET A 117 8.35 3.47 6.84
C MET A 117 7.20 3.97 7.70
N ARG A 118 6.43 4.91 7.17
CA ARG A 118 5.22 5.43 7.81
C ARG A 118 3.99 5.06 6.99
N LEU A 119 2.86 5.08 7.65
CA LEU A 119 1.55 4.93 7.02
C LEU A 119 0.49 5.68 7.83
N ASP A 120 -0.62 5.97 7.20
CA ASP A 120 -1.83 6.40 7.88
C ASP A 120 -2.98 5.45 7.56
N THR A 121 -3.87 5.29 8.50
CA THR A 121 -5.04 4.43 8.40
C THR A 121 -6.16 5.00 9.25
N ILE A 122 -7.32 4.36 9.29
CA ILE A 122 -8.49 4.85 9.99
C ILE A 122 -8.91 3.83 11.06
N ARG A 123 -8.84 4.25 12.32
CA ARG A 123 -9.31 3.42 13.44
C ARG A 123 -10.84 3.24 13.32
N GLY A 124 -11.30 2.02 13.60
CA GLY A 124 -12.72 1.66 13.51
C GLY A 124 -13.10 1.13 12.14
N THR A 125 -12.64 1.74 11.06
CA THR A 125 -12.91 1.31 9.69
C THR A 125 -11.89 0.29 9.20
N MET A 126 -10.62 0.46 9.60
CA MET A 126 -9.48 -0.32 9.11
C MET A 126 -8.76 -1.08 10.22
N ASP A 127 -9.48 -1.54 11.23
CA ASP A 127 -8.86 -2.20 12.40
C ASP A 127 -8.12 -3.49 12.03
N ASN A 128 -8.60 -4.23 11.04
CA ASN A 128 -7.90 -5.41 10.54
C ASN A 128 -6.53 -5.05 9.96
N ALA A 129 -6.44 -3.94 9.24
CA ALA A 129 -5.17 -3.45 8.70
C ALA A 129 -4.24 -2.99 9.83
N ILE A 130 -4.77 -2.28 10.85
CA ILE A 130 -3.98 -1.87 12.02
C ILE A 130 -3.38 -3.10 12.72
N GLY A 131 -4.16 -4.15 12.92
CA GLY A 131 -3.68 -5.41 13.50
C GLY A 131 -2.57 -6.04 12.67
N LEU A 132 -2.71 -6.04 11.35
CA LEU A 132 -1.71 -6.54 10.41
C LEU A 132 -0.41 -5.74 10.54
N TYR A 133 -0.49 -4.42 10.52
CA TYR A 133 0.69 -3.55 10.65
C TYR A 133 1.36 -3.74 12.01
N SER A 134 0.59 -3.82 13.10
CA SER A 134 1.13 -4.07 14.44
C SER A 134 1.88 -5.40 14.49
N SER A 135 1.38 -6.45 13.81
CA SER A 135 2.06 -7.75 13.76
C SER A 135 3.40 -7.71 13.04
N LEU A 136 3.60 -6.71 12.17
CA LEU A 136 4.88 -6.49 11.46
C LEU A 136 5.86 -5.63 12.26
N GLY A 137 5.44 -5.08 13.39
CA GLY A 137 6.26 -4.23 14.23
C GLY A 137 5.99 -2.73 14.09
N PHE A 138 5.01 -2.33 13.30
CA PHE A 138 4.58 -0.94 13.25
C PHE A 138 4.01 -0.52 14.60
N ARG A 139 4.32 0.71 15.02
CA ARG A 139 3.81 1.31 16.25
C ARG A 139 3.13 2.64 15.94
N GLU A 140 2.20 3.03 16.79
CA GLU A 140 1.55 4.33 16.66
C GLU A 140 2.55 5.47 16.85
N ILE A 141 2.40 6.50 16.00
CA ILE A 141 3.16 7.75 16.08
C ILE A 141 2.18 8.93 16.02
N PRO A 142 2.62 10.14 16.44
CA PRO A 142 1.84 11.36 16.19
C PRO A 142 1.62 11.61 14.71
N ALA A 143 0.57 12.36 14.39
CA ALA A 143 0.26 12.74 13.00
C ALA A 143 1.46 13.47 12.36
N TYR A 144 1.80 13.08 11.14
CA TYR A 144 2.84 13.74 10.36
C TYR A 144 2.24 14.60 9.21
N TYR A 145 0.93 14.58 9.07
CA TYR A 145 0.17 15.52 8.24
C TYR A 145 -1.27 15.58 8.74
N ALA A 146 -2.02 16.58 8.27
CA ALA A 146 -3.42 16.77 8.68
C ALA A 146 -4.35 15.94 7.78
N ASN A 147 -4.76 14.76 8.26
CA ASN A 147 -5.78 13.95 7.62
C ASN A 147 -7.16 14.42 8.10
N PRO A 148 -8.06 14.88 7.21
CA PRO A 148 -9.37 15.38 7.62
C PRO A 148 -10.35 14.28 8.04
N VAL A 149 -10.03 13.02 7.79
CA VAL A 149 -10.91 11.90 8.14
C VAL A 149 -10.88 11.67 9.65
N PRO A 150 -12.05 11.58 10.32
CA PRO A 150 -12.07 11.27 11.75
C PRO A 150 -11.40 9.95 12.07
N ASN A 151 -10.75 9.88 13.23
CA ASN A 151 -10.06 8.69 13.73
C ASN A 151 -8.84 8.27 12.87
N ALA A 152 -8.21 9.21 12.18
CA ALA A 152 -6.96 8.95 11.49
C ALA A 152 -5.91 8.46 12.48
N TYR A 153 -5.16 7.43 12.09
CA TYR A 153 -4.21 6.71 12.91
C TYR A 153 -2.91 6.57 12.14
N TYR A 154 -1.81 6.96 12.76
CA TYR A 154 -0.52 7.03 12.10
C TYR A 154 0.43 6.02 12.72
N MET A 155 1.21 5.34 11.88
CA MET A 155 2.12 4.30 12.34
C MET A 155 3.48 4.41 11.66
N GLN A 156 4.50 3.89 12.32
CA GLN A 156 5.86 3.83 11.80
C GLN A 156 6.52 2.50 12.14
N LEU A 157 7.29 2.01 11.18
CA LEU A 157 8.21 0.88 11.36
C LEU A 157 9.63 1.37 11.12
N ASP A 158 10.52 1.12 12.06
CA ASP A 158 11.96 1.34 11.87
C ASP A 158 12.51 0.15 11.07
N LEU A 159 13.25 0.44 10.00
CA LEU A 159 13.66 -0.58 9.03
C LEU A 159 15.07 -1.17 9.30
#